data_723ccb05b0bf4ab4c6d0f03937b28e42
#
_entry.id   723ccb05b0bf4ab4c6d0f03937b28e42
#
_cell.length_a   1.000
_cell.length_b   1.000
_cell.length_c   1.000
_cell.angle_alpha   90.00
_cell.angle_beta   90.00
_cell.angle_gamma   90.00
#
_symmetry.space_group_name_H-M   'P 1'
#
loop_
_entity.id
_entity.type
_entity.pdbx_description
1 polymer ?
#
loop_
_entity_poly.entity_id
_entity_poly.type
_entity_poly.pdbx_seq_one_letter_code
_entity_poly.pdbx_strand_id
1 'polypeptide(L)'
;MLEQVPNFDDESLASLLKDLYGLEGEIAPLVSFEDQNARIKTDTTTYVLKIANTRWSHEFIEMQTDVLTHLKIQAPSLAFPSIVPTLKGEHITYVDGFAIRLLTYLEGDLLANIPRTPALYQDIGRFVGQLSQAMQTYSVT
;
A
#
# COMPACT_ATOMS: atom_id res chain seq x y z
N MET A 1 -6.21 -19.19 -17.03
CA MET A 1 -5.68 -19.25 -15.67
C MET A 1 -6.78 -18.76 -14.72
N LEU A 2 -7.07 -19.53 -13.69
CA LEU A 2 -8.07 -19.11 -12.71
C LEU A 2 -7.48 -18.04 -11.79
N GLU A 3 -8.30 -17.02 -11.52
CA GLU A 3 -7.95 -15.99 -10.54
C GLU A 3 -7.86 -16.62 -9.16
N GLN A 4 -6.88 -16.21 -8.39
CA GLN A 4 -6.71 -16.69 -7.03
C GLN A 4 -6.68 -15.52 -6.03
N VAL A 5 -7.53 -15.64 -5.01
CA VAL A 5 -7.51 -14.75 -3.86
C VAL A 5 -6.44 -15.26 -2.90
N PRO A 6 -5.47 -14.43 -2.52
CA PRO A 6 -4.46 -14.86 -1.56
C PRO A 6 -5.09 -15.08 -0.18
N ASN A 7 -4.64 -16.13 0.50
CA ASN A 7 -5.13 -16.47 1.85
C ASN A 7 -4.00 -17.09 2.68
N PHE A 8 -2.97 -16.33 2.94
CA PHE A 8 -1.87 -16.73 3.80
C PHE A 8 -2.33 -16.69 5.27
N ASP A 9 -1.97 -17.71 6.04
CA ASP A 9 -2.23 -17.70 7.48
C ASP A 9 -1.21 -16.79 8.20
N ASP A 10 -1.45 -16.51 9.48
CA ASP A 10 -0.62 -15.58 10.26
C ASP A 10 0.83 -16.05 10.36
N GLU A 11 1.06 -17.34 10.45
CA GLU A 11 2.41 -17.91 10.49
C GLU A 11 3.16 -17.66 9.18
N SER A 12 2.48 -17.86 8.05
CA SER A 12 3.04 -17.58 6.72
C SER A 12 3.32 -16.09 6.53
N LEU A 13 2.42 -15.23 6.98
CA LEU A 13 2.62 -13.77 6.93
C LEU A 13 3.81 -13.33 7.77
N ALA A 14 3.95 -13.90 8.97
CA ALA A 14 5.08 -13.63 9.85
C ALA A 14 6.41 -14.04 9.20
N SER A 15 6.44 -15.19 8.54
CA SER A 15 7.61 -15.68 7.80
C SER A 15 7.97 -14.76 6.64
N LEU A 16 6.97 -14.32 5.85
CA LEU A 16 7.19 -13.37 4.75
C LEU A 16 7.80 -12.06 5.25
N LEU A 17 7.26 -11.52 6.33
CA LEU A 17 7.77 -10.27 6.92
C LEU A 17 9.23 -10.39 7.36
N LYS A 18 9.54 -11.48 8.03
CA LYS A 18 10.89 -11.71 8.53
C LYS A 18 11.88 -11.95 7.38
N ASP A 19 11.51 -12.80 6.44
CA ASP A 19 12.41 -13.21 5.36
C ASP A 19 12.63 -12.09 4.34
N LEU A 20 11.57 -11.38 3.96
CA LEU A 20 11.66 -10.33 2.93
C LEU A 20 12.08 -8.98 3.51
N TYR A 21 11.60 -8.61 4.68
CA TYR A 21 11.76 -7.25 5.22
C TYR A 21 12.55 -7.19 6.54
N GLY A 22 12.83 -8.33 7.15
CA GLY A 22 13.51 -8.36 8.45
C GLY A 22 12.68 -7.79 9.58
N LEU A 23 11.34 -7.87 9.47
CA LEU A 23 10.41 -7.28 10.43
C LEU A 23 9.67 -8.34 11.23
N GLU A 24 9.40 -8.01 12.48
CA GLU A 24 8.53 -8.76 13.37
C GLU A 24 7.53 -7.79 13.99
N GLY A 25 6.27 -8.23 14.10
CA GLY A 25 5.24 -7.37 14.67
C GLY A 25 3.90 -8.08 14.81
N GLU A 26 2.95 -7.35 15.38
CA GLU A 26 1.57 -7.79 15.50
C GLU A 26 0.88 -7.67 14.14
N ILE A 27 0.21 -8.74 13.72
CA ILE A 27 -0.46 -8.86 12.43
C ILE A 27 -1.96 -8.81 12.66
N ALA A 28 -2.66 -7.88 12.02
CA ALA A 28 -4.11 -7.77 12.06
C ALA A 28 -4.67 -7.68 10.65
N PRO A 29 -5.71 -8.47 10.30
CA PRO A 29 -6.29 -8.41 8.96
C PRO A 29 -6.96 -7.05 8.72
N LEU A 30 -6.85 -6.56 7.48
CA LEU A 30 -7.60 -5.41 6.99
C LEU A 30 -8.65 -5.89 5.99
N VAL A 31 -9.74 -5.13 5.88
CA VAL A 31 -10.81 -5.46 4.93
C VAL A 31 -10.28 -5.39 3.51
N SER A 32 -10.50 -6.47 2.76
CA SER A 32 -10.10 -6.59 1.34
C SER A 32 -11.16 -7.39 0.61
N PHE A 33 -11.36 -7.07 -0.68
CA PHE A 33 -12.30 -7.83 -1.50
C PHE A 33 -11.61 -8.97 -2.25
N GLU A 34 -10.58 -8.65 -3.01
CA GLU A 34 -9.91 -9.59 -3.91
C GLU A 34 -8.48 -9.86 -3.51
N ASP A 35 -7.89 -8.95 -2.75
CA ASP A 35 -6.52 -9.03 -2.26
C ASP A 35 -6.50 -9.46 -0.79
N GLN A 36 -5.34 -9.73 -0.26
CA GLN A 36 -5.15 -9.89 1.17
C GLN A 36 -4.30 -8.75 1.68
N ASN A 37 -4.83 -7.99 2.64
CA ASN A 37 -4.12 -6.88 3.26
C ASN A 37 -4.08 -7.09 4.78
N ALA A 38 -2.95 -6.76 5.38
CA ALA A 38 -2.76 -6.86 6.82
C ALA A 38 -2.04 -5.64 7.37
N ARG A 39 -2.47 -5.20 8.54
CA ARG A 39 -1.74 -4.17 9.30
C ARG A 39 -0.66 -4.85 10.12
N ILE A 40 0.55 -4.32 10.02
CA ILE A 40 1.72 -4.83 10.74
C ILE A 40 2.18 -3.76 11.71
N LYS A 41 2.05 -4.03 13.00
CA LYS A 41 2.49 -3.09 14.04
C LYS A 41 3.77 -3.60 14.66
N THR A 42 4.86 -2.92 14.40
CA THR A 42 6.16 -3.18 15.03
C THR A 42 6.34 -2.28 16.26
N ASP A 43 7.45 -2.41 16.96
CA ASP A 43 7.76 -1.56 18.13
C ASP A 43 7.91 -0.08 17.76
N THR A 44 8.25 0.23 16.52
CA THR A 44 8.56 1.60 16.09
C THR A 44 7.59 2.16 15.04
N THR A 45 7.03 1.32 14.19
CA THR A 45 6.30 1.75 12.98
C THR A 45 5.19 0.78 12.65
N THR A 46 4.14 1.32 12.02
CA THR A 46 3.03 0.52 11.50
C THR A 46 3.10 0.47 9.97
N TYR A 47 2.87 -0.69 9.40
CA TYR A 47 2.92 -0.95 7.97
C TYR A 47 1.64 -1.61 7.47
N VAL A 48 1.46 -1.59 6.16
CA VAL A 48 0.44 -2.40 5.46
C VAL A 48 1.17 -3.39 4.56
N LEU A 49 0.93 -4.67 4.80
CA LEU A 49 1.38 -5.74 3.91
C LEU A 49 0.26 -6.00 2.90
N LYS A 50 0.56 -5.83 1.61
CA LYS A 50 -0.41 -5.99 0.52
C LYS A 50 -0.03 -7.19 -0.32
N ILE A 51 -0.96 -8.13 -0.43
CA ILE A 51 -0.79 -9.32 -1.25
C ILE A 51 -1.87 -9.29 -2.33
N ALA A 52 -1.45 -9.09 -3.58
CA ALA A 52 -2.37 -8.86 -4.68
C ALA A 52 -2.93 -10.18 -5.25
N ASN A 53 -4.19 -10.13 -5.66
CA ASN A 53 -4.82 -11.21 -6.42
C ASN A 53 -4.04 -11.46 -7.73
N THR A 54 -3.97 -12.70 -8.17
CA THR A 54 -3.26 -13.07 -9.40
C THR A 54 -3.92 -12.53 -10.67
N ARG A 55 -5.15 -12.00 -10.58
CA ARG A 55 -5.83 -11.35 -11.72
C ARG A 55 -5.11 -10.10 -12.23
N TRP A 56 -4.37 -9.43 -11.36
CA TRP A 56 -3.66 -8.20 -11.71
C TRP A 56 -2.35 -8.53 -12.43
N SER A 57 -2.13 -7.90 -13.59
CA SER A 57 -0.89 -8.08 -14.34
C SER A 57 0.30 -7.49 -13.59
N HIS A 58 1.49 -7.99 -13.90
CA HIS A 58 2.73 -7.45 -13.32
C HIS A 58 2.90 -5.97 -13.66
N GLU A 59 2.61 -5.59 -14.90
CA GLU A 59 2.69 -4.18 -15.35
C GLU A 59 1.75 -3.28 -14.55
N PHE A 60 0.54 -3.77 -14.21
CA PHE A 60 -0.41 -2.99 -13.42
C PHE A 60 0.10 -2.78 -11.99
N ILE A 61 0.66 -3.80 -11.37
CA ILE A 61 1.23 -3.69 -10.01
C ILE A 61 2.46 -2.77 -10.02
N GLU A 62 3.32 -2.88 -11.02
CA GLU A 62 4.48 -1.99 -11.19
C GLU A 62 4.04 -0.54 -11.37
N MET A 63 3.02 -0.29 -12.18
CA MET A 63 2.47 1.06 -12.37
C MET A 63 1.99 1.68 -11.06
N GLN A 64 1.25 0.93 -10.23
CA GLN A 64 0.79 1.41 -8.94
C GLN A 64 1.96 1.82 -8.03
N THR A 65 3.02 1.03 -8.03
CA THR A 65 4.23 1.30 -7.25
C THR A 65 4.96 2.54 -7.77
N ASP A 66 5.08 2.67 -9.09
CA ASP A 66 5.71 3.83 -9.73
C ASP A 66 4.95 5.12 -9.47
N VAL A 67 3.60 5.06 -9.46
CA VAL A 67 2.77 6.22 -9.14
C VAL A 67 3.07 6.73 -7.73
N LEU A 68 3.17 5.85 -6.75
CA LEU A 68 3.47 6.26 -5.37
C LEU A 68 4.87 6.90 -5.27
N THR A 69 5.85 6.37 -5.98
CA THR A 69 7.20 6.95 -6.04
C THR A 69 7.18 8.32 -6.69
N HIS A 70 6.45 8.46 -7.80
CA HIS A 70 6.28 9.74 -8.50
C HIS A 70 5.65 10.80 -7.59
N LEU A 71 4.57 10.45 -6.89
CA LEU A 71 3.86 11.36 -5.99
C LEU A 71 4.75 11.81 -4.81
N LYS A 72 5.59 10.92 -4.30
CA LYS A 72 6.53 11.26 -3.24
C LYS A 72 7.52 12.35 -3.69
N ILE A 73 7.92 12.32 -4.95
CA ILE A 73 8.84 13.32 -5.54
C ILE A 73 8.10 14.61 -5.88
N GLN A 74 6.93 14.52 -6.53
CA GLN A 74 6.21 15.69 -7.05
C GLN A 74 5.35 16.40 -6.00
N ALA A 75 4.86 15.68 -4.99
CA ALA A 75 3.99 16.24 -3.96
C ALA A 75 4.41 15.76 -2.56
N PRO A 76 5.65 16.08 -2.13
CA PRO A 76 6.17 15.55 -0.86
C PRO A 76 5.41 16.06 0.38
N SER A 77 4.64 17.14 0.24
CA SER A 77 3.83 17.69 1.33
C SER A 77 2.51 16.96 1.55
N LEU A 78 2.08 16.14 0.57
CA LEU A 78 0.86 15.35 0.69
C LEU A 78 1.15 14.03 1.39
N ALA A 79 0.16 13.55 2.16
CA ALA A 79 0.27 12.30 2.89
C ALA A 79 -0.10 11.12 1.99
N PHE A 80 0.89 10.43 1.47
CA PHE A 80 0.73 9.19 0.72
C PHE A 80 1.47 8.05 1.41
N PRO A 81 0.98 6.79 1.27
CA PRO A 81 1.79 5.66 1.68
C PRO A 81 3.08 5.60 0.88
N SER A 82 4.16 5.23 1.53
CA SER A 82 5.45 5.01 0.87
C SER A 82 5.72 3.53 0.73
N ILE A 83 6.32 3.14 -0.39
CA ILE A 83 6.76 1.75 -0.60
C ILE A 83 8.00 1.50 0.27
N VAL A 84 7.97 0.40 1.00
CA VAL A 84 9.09 -0.08 1.80
C VAL A 84 9.80 -1.19 1.02
N PRO A 85 11.07 -1.02 0.65
CA PRO A 85 11.78 -2.05 -0.09
C PRO A 85 12.10 -3.26 0.78
N THR A 86 12.26 -4.41 0.14
CA THR A 86 12.77 -5.61 0.80
C THR A 86 14.23 -5.40 1.22
N LEU A 87 14.77 -6.36 1.97
CA LEU A 87 16.19 -6.36 2.35
C LEU A 87 17.12 -6.38 1.13
N LYS A 88 16.63 -6.84 -0.02
CA LYS A 88 17.36 -6.83 -1.30
C LYS A 88 17.11 -5.58 -2.12
N GLY A 89 16.30 -4.64 -1.64
CA GLY A 89 15.96 -3.41 -2.34
C GLY A 89 14.84 -3.52 -3.35
N GLU A 90 14.10 -4.61 -3.36
CA GLU A 90 12.98 -4.83 -4.28
C GLU A 90 11.70 -4.19 -3.74
N HIS A 91 10.93 -3.53 -4.60
CA HIS A 91 9.64 -2.93 -4.26
C HIS A 91 8.49 -3.93 -4.33
N ILE A 92 8.61 -4.93 -5.18
CA ILE A 92 7.61 -5.98 -5.39
C ILE A 92 8.33 -7.32 -5.39
N THR A 93 7.78 -8.29 -4.65
CA THR A 93 8.30 -9.66 -4.64
C THR A 93 7.15 -10.61 -4.93
N TYR A 94 7.38 -11.60 -5.77
CA TYR A 94 6.37 -12.61 -6.10
C TYR A 94 6.63 -13.89 -5.29
N VAL A 95 5.61 -14.30 -4.55
CA VAL A 95 5.64 -15.54 -3.76
C VAL A 95 4.39 -16.34 -4.14
N ASP A 96 4.58 -17.57 -4.59
CA ASP A 96 3.50 -18.45 -5.06
C ASP A 96 2.60 -17.81 -6.13
N GLY A 97 3.18 -16.91 -6.95
CA GLY A 97 2.47 -16.17 -7.98
C GLY A 97 1.79 -14.89 -7.50
N PHE A 98 1.78 -14.61 -6.22
CA PHE A 98 1.19 -13.39 -5.65
C PHE A 98 2.22 -12.28 -5.52
N ALA A 99 1.84 -11.06 -5.90
CA ALA A 99 2.68 -9.88 -5.72
C ALA A 99 2.60 -9.41 -4.26
N ILE A 100 3.75 -9.36 -3.60
CA ILE A 100 3.89 -8.91 -2.21
C ILE A 100 4.50 -7.51 -2.20
N ARG A 101 3.86 -6.58 -1.50
CA ARG A 101 4.37 -5.22 -1.28
C ARG A 101 4.16 -4.83 0.19
N LEU A 102 5.07 -4.03 0.70
CA LEU A 102 4.94 -3.43 2.03
C LEU A 102 4.89 -1.91 1.88
N LEU A 103 3.92 -1.29 2.52
CA LEU A 103 3.75 0.16 2.51
C LEU A 103 3.69 0.69 3.93
N THR A 104 4.01 1.98 4.10
CA THR A 104 3.77 2.65 5.37
C THR A 104 2.28 2.80 5.59
N TYR A 105 1.85 2.69 6.86
CA TYR A 105 0.45 2.86 7.26
C TYR A 105 0.16 4.34 7.50
N LEU A 106 -0.94 4.84 6.93
CA LEU A 106 -1.40 6.21 7.20
C LEU A 106 -2.31 6.20 8.42
N GLU A 107 -1.91 6.93 9.46
CA GLU A 107 -2.75 7.14 10.63
C GLU A 107 -3.87 8.13 10.28
N GLY A 108 -5.03 7.93 10.89
CA GLY A 108 -6.18 8.79 10.68
C GLY A 108 -7.49 8.08 10.93
N ASP A 109 -8.58 8.81 10.74
CA ASP A 109 -9.93 8.30 10.88
C ASP A 109 -10.55 8.10 9.50
N LEU A 110 -11.43 7.10 9.39
CA LEU A 110 -12.19 6.89 8.16
C LEU A 110 -13.17 8.05 7.94
N LEU A 111 -13.24 8.55 6.71
CA LEU A 111 -14.13 9.63 6.34
C LEU A 111 -15.59 9.35 6.73
N ALA A 112 -16.02 8.10 6.64
CA ALA A 112 -17.38 7.68 7.02
C ALA A 112 -17.69 7.88 8.50
N ASN A 113 -16.67 7.96 9.37
CA ASN A 113 -16.80 7.98 10.82
C ASN A 113 -16.56 9.36 11.44
N ILE A 114 -16.35 10.40 10.63
CA ILE A 114 -16.09 11.75 11.11
C ILE A 114 -17.20 12.70 10.68
N PRO A 115 -17.44 13.80 11.48
CA PRO A 115 -18.41 14.82 11.08
C PRO A 115 -18.02 15.50 9.78
N ARG A 116 -19.02 15.76 8.93
CA ARG A 116 -18.82 16.44 7.65
C ARG A 116 -19.03 17.94 7.84
N THR A 117 -17.96 18.69 7.65
CA THR A 117 -17.97 20.15 7.80
C THR A 117 -17.52 20.82 6.50
N PRO A 118 -17.85 22.11 6.29
CA PRO A 118 -17.32 22.86 5.13
C PRO A 118 -15.79 22.85 5.07
N ALA A 119 -15.12 22.92 6.21
CA ALA A 119 -13.65 22.87 6.28
C ALA A 119 -13.11 21.53 5.79
N LEU A 120 -13.77 20.41 6.14
CA LEU A 120 -13.40 19.08 5.66
C LEU A 120 -13.53 18.98 4.14
N TYR A 121 -14.65 19.47 3.58
CA TYR A 121 -14.84 19.45 2.12
C TYR A 121 -13.81 20.29 1.37
N GLN A 122 -13.46 21.45 1.91
CA GLN A 122 -12.42 22.29 1.33
C GLN A 122 -11.06 21.59 1.35
N ASP A 123 -10.75 20.91 2.45
CA ASP A 123 -9.49 20.18 2.61
C ASP A 123 -9.40 18.99 1.64
N ILE A 124 -10.49 18.23 1.49
CA ILE A 124 -10.57 17.14 0.52
C ILE A 124 -10.39 17.67 -0.90
N GLY A 125 -11.07 18.76 -1.24
CA GLY A 125 -10.95 19.40 -2.56
C GLY A 125 -9.53 19.88 -2.84
N ARG A 126 -8.89 20.47 -1.86
CA ARG A 126 -7.48 20.91 -1.97
C ARG A 126 -6.56 19.70 -2.21
N PHE A 127 -6.72 18.63 -1.45
CA PHE A 127 -5.94 17.41 -1.61
C PHE A 127 -6.11 16.82 -3.00
N VAL A 128 -7.36 16.66 -3.47
CA VAL A 128 -7.66 16.12 -4.80
C VAL A 128 -7.07 16.99 -5.90
N GLY A 129 -7.18 18.33 -5.75
CA GLY A 129 -6.59 19.28 -6.70
C GLY A 129 -5.06 19.17 -6.77
N GLN A 130 -4.40 19.09 -5.64
CA GLN A 130 -2.95 18.93 -5.58
C GLN A 130 -2.51 17.56 -6.12
N LEU A 131 -3.26 16.50 -5.83
CA LEU A 131 -3.03 15.17 -6.39
C LEU A 131 -3.14 15.19 -7.91
N SER A 132 -4.21 15.79 -8.46
CA SER A 132 -4.43 15.89 -9.90
C SER A 132 -3.27 16.66 -10.57
N GLN A 133 -2.81 17.74 -9.96
CA GLN A 133 -1.70 18.53 -10.48
C GLN A 133 -0.40 17.71 -10.49
N ALA A 134 -0.13 16.98 -9.42
CA ALA A 134 1.07 16.15 -9.32
C ALA A 134 1.07 15.01 -10.35
N MET A 135 -0.11 14.48 -10.68
CA MET A 135 -0.26 13.40 -11.66
C MET A 135 -0.10 13.84 -13.11
N GLN A 136 -0.19 15.15 -13.41
CA GLN A 136 -0.05 15.65 -14.78
C GLN A 136 1.31 15.33 -15.40
N THR A 137 2.34 15.20 -14.58
CA THR A 137 3.70 14.89 -15.05
C THR A 137 4.02 13.41 -15.05
N TYR A 138 3.09 12.56 -14.61
CA TYR A 138 3.27 11.11 -14.64
C TYR A 138 3.00 10.55 -16.03
N SER A 139 3.89 9.68 -16.50
CA SER A 139 3.67 8.93 -17.74
C SER A 139 4.21 7.51 -17.58
N VAL A 140 3.52 6.56 -18.18
CA VAL A 140 3.97 5.17 -18.28
C VAL A 140 4.92 5.07 -19.48
N THR A 141 6.15 4.62 -19.21
CA THR A 141 7.16 4.41 -20.25
C THR A 141 7.33 2.93 -20.55
#